data_83a27461ea8aaa2ce4b9bd599d18f202
#
_entry.id   83a27461ea8aaa2ce4b9bd599d18f202
#
_cell.length_a   1.000
_cell.length_b   1.000
_cell.length_c   1.000
_cell.angle_alpha   90.00
_cell.angle_beta   90.00
_cell.angle_gamma   90.00
#
_symmetry.space_group_name_H-M   'P 1'
#
loop_
_entity.id
_entity.type
_entity.pdbx_description
1 polymer ?
#
loop_
_entity_poly.entity_id
_entity_poly.type
_entity_poly.pdbx_seq_one_letter_code
_entity_poly.pdbx_strand_id
1 'polypeptide(L)'
;MKPVVELKNATKIIDNGMNEKKVILDHVNLAIYPGDFITVLGGNGAGKSTLFNSLAGTLTLTEGQFLIEGVNRTNLSEVKRAKSLARVFQDPKMGTAPRMTVAENLLLAMKRGQKRPLKLRKINEQRALFTKICQEVGNGLENHLDTPTGNLSGGQRQALSLLMATITKPELLLLDEHTAALDPKTSKQLMHLTEQRIEEGNLTCLMITHRMEDALRXXXV
;
A
#
# COMPACT_ATOMS: atom_id res chain seq x y z
N MET A 1 1.96 -24.82 3.67
CA MET A 1 2.48 -23.49 3.31
C MET A 1 2.22 -22.54 4.47
N LYS A 2 3.18 -21.65 4.79
CA LYS A 2 3.05 -20.68 5.90
C LYS A 2 2.44 -19.38 5.42
N PRO A 3 1.52 -18.76 6.20
CA PRO A 3 1.05 -17.42 5.84
C PRO A 3 2.19 -16.40 5.87
N VAL A 4 2.17 -15.45 4.94
CA VAL A 4 3.09 -14.30 4.96
C VAL A 4 2.73 -13.38 6.12
N VAL A 5 1.43 -13.12 6.26
CA VAL A 5 0.86 -12.24 7.31
C VAL A 5 -0.39 -12.93 7.87
N GLU A 6 -0.57 -12.79 9.17
CA GLU A 6 -1.70 -13.44 9.85
C GLU A 6 -2.20 -12.55 10.99
N LEU A 7 -3.52 -12.46 11.11
CA LEU A 7 -4.20 -11.94 12.30
C LEU A 7 -4.85 -13.10 13.02
N LYS A 8 -4.66 -13.21 14.32
CA LYS A 8 -5.29 -14.22 15.18
C LYS A 8 -6.10 -13.53 16.26
N ASN A 9 -7.41 -13.77 16.23
CA ASN A 9 -8.37 -13.21 17.20
C ASN A 9 -8.20 -11.70 17.39
N ALA A 10 -7.95 -10.99 16.30
CA ALA A 10 -7.65 -9.56 16.33
C ALA A 10 -8.90 -8.78 16.72
N THR A 11 -8.83 -8.05 17.82
CA THR A 11 -9.93 -7.26 18.34
C THR A 11 -9.49 -5.81 18.50
N LYS A 12 -10.32 -4.89 18.03
CA LYS A 12 -10.10 -3.46 18.24
C LYS A 12 -11.35 -2.81 18.79
N ILE A 13 -11.20 -2.25 19.98
CA ILE A 13 -12.26 -1.54 20.68
C ILE A 13 -11.85 -0.07 20.74
N ILE A 14 -12.76 0.82 20.37
CA ILE A 14 -12.55 2.26 20.45
C ILE A 14 -13.50 2.80 21.53
N ASP A 15 -12.93 3.60 22.45
CA ASP A 15 -13.66 4.25 23.53
C ASP A 15 -13.83 5.73 23.17
N ASN A 16 -15.07 6.18 23.09
CA ASN A 16 -15.40 7.57 22.75
C ASN A 16 -15.25 8.54 23.93
N GLY A 17 -14.81 8.04 25.09
CA GLY A 17 -14.66 8.89 26.28
C GLY A 17 -15.98 9.24 26.97
N MET A 18 -17.09 8.78 26.43
CA MET A 18 -18.46 9.00 26.98
C MET A 18 -19.07 7.68 27.45
N ASN A 19 -18.23 6.75 27.93
CA ASN A 19 -18.62 5.40 28.36
C ASN A 19 -19.23 4.54 27.24
N GLU A 20 -19.06 4.92 26.00
CA GLU A 20 -19.48 4.11 24.86
C GLU A 20 -18.26 3.44 24.24
N LYS A 21 -18.20 2.13 24.41
CA LYS A 21 -17.15 1.30 23.77
C LYS A 21 -17.74 0.70 22.48
N LYS A 22 -17.06 0.93 21.39
CA LYS A 22 -17.46 0.37 20.09
C LYS A 22 -16.43 -0.64 19.64
N VAL A 23 -16.89 -1.87 19.38
CA VAL A 23 -16.04 -2.93 18.82
C VAL A 23 -15.99 -2.73 17.30
N ILE A 24 -14.81 -2.46 16.77
CA ILE A 24 -14.63 -2.24 15.32
C ILE A 24 -14.15 -3.51 14.64
N LEU A 25 -13.20 -4.22 15.27
CA LEU A 25 -12.80 -5.56 14.86
C LEU A 25 -13.13 -6.51 15.99
N ASP A 26 -13.78 -7.62 15.67
CA ASP A 26 -14.26 -8.58 16.66
C ASP A 26 -13.69 -9.97 16.37
N HIS A 27 -12.60 -10.32 17.05
CA HIS A 27 -11.93 -11.63 16.96
C HIS A 27 -11.66 -12.04 15.50
N VAL A 28 -11.13 -11.08 14.70
CA VAL A 28 -10.88 -11.30 13.28
C VAL A 28 -9.70 -12.26 13.12
N ASN A 29 -9.92 -13.30 12.31
CA ASN A 29 -8.88 -14.24 11.89
C ASN A 29 -8.68 -14.10 10.39
N LEU A 30 -7.45 -13.84 9.96
CA LEU A 30 -7.11 -13.63 8.57
C LEU A 30 -5.72 -14.19 8.32
N ALA A 31 -5.60 -15.11 7.38
CA ALA A 31 -4.31 -15.65 6.95
C ALA A 31 -4.10 -15.31 5.48
N ILE A 32 -2.99 -14.67 5.17
CA ILE A 32 -2.63 -14.27 3.81
C ILE A 32 -1.39 -15.04 3.39
N TYR A 33 -1.52 -15.82 2.32
CA TYR A 33 -0.45 -16.70 1.83
C TYR A 33 0.31 -16.07 0.67
N PRO A 34 1.55 -16.51 0.41
CA PRO A 34 2.32 -15.98 -0.73
C PRO A 34 1.55 -16.11 -2.04
N GLY A 35 1.43 -15.02 -2.78
CA GLY A 35 0.74 -14.98 -4.06
C GLY A 35 -0.77 -14.71 -3.98
N ASP A 36 -1.33 -14.63 -2.77
CA ASP A 36 -2.75 -14.32 -2.59
C ASP A 36 -3.07 -12.91 -3.09
N PHE A 37 -4.22 -12.77 -3.75
CA PHE A 37 -4.85 -11.49 -4.02
C PHE A 37 -6.22 -11.51 -3.32
N ILE A 38 -6.32 -10.83 -2.19
CA ILE A 38 -7.54 -10.82 -1.37
C ILE A 38 -8.20 -9.45 -1.47
N THR A 39 -9.50 -9.42 -1.73
CA THR A 39 -10.27 -8.18 -1.76
C THR A 39 -11.22 -8.12 -0.57
N VAL A 40 -11.18 -7.00 0.14
CA VAL A 40 -12.08 -6.72 1.25
C VAL A 40 -13.16 -5.76 0.76
N LEU A 41 -14.39 -6.24 0.75
CA LEU A 41 -15.56 -5.46 0.35
C LEU A 41 -16.37 -5.07 1.57
N GLY A 42 -16.97 -3.90 1.52
CA GLY A 42 -17.85 -3.45 2.59
C GLY A 42 -18.18 -1.98 2.47
N GLY A 43 -19.24 -1.57 3.11
CA GLY A 43 -19.64 -0.17 3.16
C GLY A 43 -18.77 0.65 4.11
N ASN A 44 -18.97 1.95 4.10
CA ASN A 44 -18.28 2.87 5.01
C ASN A 44 -18.65 2.52 6.46
N GLY A 45 -17.63 2.50 7.33
CA GLY A 45 -17.84 2.18 8.74
C GLY A 45 -17.82 0.70 9.07
N ALA A 46 -17.53 -0.17 8.08
CA ALA A 46 -17.50 -1.63 8.27
C ALA A 46 -16.18 -2.14 8.86
N GLY A 47 -15.26 -1.26 9.22
CA GLY A 47 -14.00 -1.65 9.83
C GLY A 47 -12.84 -1.90 8.86
N LYS A 48 -13.02 -1.62 7.57
CA LYS A 48 -11.97 -1.87 6.54
C LYS A 48 -10.70 -1.06 6.82
N SER A 49 -10.85 0.23 7.09
CA SER A 49 -9.70 1.11 7.41
C SER A 49 -9.03 0.67 8.71
N THR A 50 -9.82 0.26 9.69
CA THR A 50 -9.31 -0.24 10.97
C THR A 50 -8.49 -1.51 10.75
N LEU A 51 -8.95 -2.41 9.89
CA LEU A 51 -8.22 -3.62 9.51
C LEU A 51 -6.86 -3.26 8.92
N PHE A 52 -6.83 -2.33 7.93
CA PHE A 52 -5.59 -1.91 7.28
C PHE A 52 -4.64 -1.23 8.26
N ASN A 53 -5.17 -0.32 9.09
CA ASN A 53 -4.37 0.39 10.08
C ASN A 53 -3.81 -0.57 11.15
N SER A 54 -4.54 -1.62 11.47
CA SER A 54 -4.07 -2.66 12.41
C SER A 54 -2.95 -3.50 11.78
N LEU A 55 -3.07 -3.83 10.48
CA LEU A 55 -2.00 -4.54 9.76
C LEU A 55 -0.76 -3.67 9.62
N ALA A 56 -0.93 -2.41 9.26
CA ALA A 56 0.18 -1.48 9.05
C ALA A 56 0.88 -1.04 10.35
N GLY A 57 0.21 -1.23 11.50
CA GLY A 57 0.75 -0.83 12.79
C GLY A 57 0.43 0.61 13.18
N THR A 58 -0.40 1.30 12.39
CA THR A 58 -0.89 2.66 12.71
C THR A 58 -1.82 2.61 13.92
N LEU A 59 -2.58 1.53 14.05
CA LEU A 59 -3.42 1.26 15.22
C LEU A 59 -2.94 0.02 15.93
N THR A 60 -2.95 0.07 17.26
CA THR A 60 -2.64 -1.06 18.12
C THR A 60 -3.89 -1.90 18.35
N LEU A 61 -3.78 -3.22 18.28
CA LEU A 61 -4.88 -4.12 18.62
C LEU A 61 -5.20 -4.02 20.12
N THR A 62 -6.47 -4.14 20.46
CA THR A 62 -6.90 -4.25 21.86
C THR A 62 -6.56 -5.66 22.37
N GLU A 63 -6.86 -6.68 21.56
CA GLU A 63 -6.55 -8.09 21.87
C GLU A 63 -6.17 -8.79 20.54
N GLY A 64 -5.55 -9.97 20.69
CA GLY A 64 -5.16 -10.79 19.56
C GLY A 64 -3.72 -10.57 19.16
N GLN A 65 -3.36 -11.16 18.03
CA GLN A 65 -1.97 -11.17 17.55
C GLN A 65 -1.88 -10.82 16.07
N PHE A 66 -0.77 -10.17 15.72
CA PHE A 66 -0.33 -9.94 14.35
C PHE A 66 0.99 -10.68 14.15
N LEU A 67 1.04 -11.54 13.14
CA LEU A 67 2.23 -12.37 12.85
C LEU A 67 2.74 -12.09 11.43
N ILE A 68 4.07 -12.07 11.28
CA ILE A 68 4.74 -12.07 9.97
C ILE A 68 5.54 -13.36 9.91
N GLU A 69 5.27 -14.19 8.90
CA GLU A 69 5.91 -15.48 8.68
C GLU A 69 5.90 -16.37 9.93
N GLY A 70 4.80 -16.32 10.67
CA GLY A 70 4.61 -17.14 11.87
C GLY A 70 5.22 -16.58 13.14
N VAL A 71 5.90 -15.43 13.04
CA VAL A 71 6.52 -14.78 14.20
C VAL A 71 5.59 -13.67 14.71
N ASN A 72 5.28 -13.68 16.00
CA ASN A 72 4.43 -12.66 16.62
C ASN A 72 5.12 -11.30 16.54
N ARG A 73 4.49 -10.38 15.82
CA ARG A 73 4.98 -9.01 15.59
C ARG A 73 3.95 -7.97 16.04
N THR A 74 3.07 -8.34 16.97
CA THR A 74 1.96 -7.48 17.43
C THR A 74 2.46 -6.12 17.92
N ASN A 75 3.62 -6.09 18.56
CA ASN A 75 4.20 -4.86 19.12
C ASN A 75 5.20 -4.18 18.19
N LEU A 76 5.34 -4.66 16.95
CA LEU A 76 6.24 -4.06 15.97
C LEU A 76 5.65 -2.72 15.50
N SER A 77 6.47 -1.66 15.54
CA SER A 77 6.02 -0.32 15.16
C SER A 77 5.70 -0.21 13.67
N GLU A 78 4.91 0.79 13.32
CA GLU A 78 4.56 1.12 11.94
C GLU A 78 5.81 1.27 11.06
N VAL A 79 6.82 1.99 11.53
CA VAL A 79 8.08 2.21 10.81
C VAL A 79 8.79 0.88 10.51
N LYS A 80 8.80 -0.02 11.47
CA LYS A 80 9.44 -1.33 11.28
C LYS A 80 8.61 -2.25 10.38
N ARG A 81 7.27 -2.18 10.46
CA ARG A 81 6.38 -2.95 9.57
C ARG A 81 6.50 -2.47 8.12
N ALA A 82 6.79 -1.20 7.89
CA ALA A 82 6.93 -0.62 6.56
C ALA A 82 8.07 -1.25 5.74
N LYS A 83 8.98 -1.97 6.38
CA LYS A 83 10.02 -2.74 5.68
C LYS A 83 9.42 -3.91 4.90
N SER A 84 8.33 -4.49 5.41
CA SER A 84 7.68 -5.68 4.86
C SER A 84 6.37 -5.37 4.16
N LEU A 85 5.61 -4.40 4.67
CA LEU A 85 4.28 -4.06 4.20
C LEU A 85 4.30 -2.70 3.51
N ALA A 86 3.99 -2.67 2.21
CA ALA A 86 3.85 -1.43 1.46
C ALA A 86 2.37 -1.07 1.36
N ARG A 87 2.05 0.22 1.34
CA ARG A 87 0.67 0.69 1.32
C ARG A 87 0.48 1.80 0.29
N VAL A 88 -0.60 1.71 -0.48
CA VAL A 88 -1.06 2.80 -1.35
C VAL A 88 -2.38 3.31 -0.77
N PHE A 89 -2.41 4.60 -0.43
CA PHE A 89 -3.55 5.25 0.23
C PHE A 89 -4.59 5.72 -0.78
N GLN A 90 -5.82 5.93 -0.30
CA GLN A 90 -6.90 6.51 -1.10
C GLN A 90 -6.55 7.91 -1.57
N ASP A 91 -5.99 8.75 -0.69
CA ASP A 91 -5.58 10.11 -1.02
C ASP A 91 -4.18 10.09 -1.66
N PRO A 92 -4.04 10.53 -2.93
CA PRO A 92 -2.72 10.55 -3.58
C PRO A 92 -1.66 11.37 -2.85
N LYS A 93 -2.07 12.30 -1.99
CA LYS A 93 -1.14 13.16 -1.23
C LYS A 93 -0.42 12.40 -0.13
N MET A 94 -0.96 11.26 0.31
CA MET A 94 -0.45 10.53 1.48
C MET A 94 0.81 9.71 1.20
N GLY A 95 1.04 9.31 -0.04
CA GLY A 95 2.08 8.33 -0.37
C GLY A 95 3.42 8.90 -0.80
N THR A 96 3.52 10.22 -0.98
CA THR A 96 4.74 10.85 -1.52
C THR A 96 5.18 12.04 -0.66
N ALA A 97 6.49 12.36 -0.74
CA ALA A 97 7.05 13.55 -0.10
C ALA A 97 6.91 14.73 -1.09
N PRO A 98 6.01 15.70 -0.85
CA PRO A 98 5.60 16.66 -1.89
C PRO A 98 6.69 17.62 -2.36
N ARG A 99 7.68 17.91 -1.51
CA ARG A 99 8.78 18.82 -1.85
C ARG A 99 9.91 18.11 -2.60
N MET A 100 9.94 16.77 -2.54
CA MET A 100 10.94 15.97 -3.24
C MET A 100 10.46 15.66 -4.66
N THR A 101 11.42 15.51 -5.58
CA THR A 101 11.12 15.17 -6.98
C THR A 101 10.61 13.72 -7.09
N VAL A 102 10.08 13.39 -8.26
CA VAL A 102 9.69 12.01 -8.60
C VAL A 102 10.89 11.07 -8.40
N ALA A 103 12.04 11.41 -8.96
CA ALA A 103 13.26 10.59 -8.86
C ALA A 103 13.70 10.41 -7.40
N GLU A 104 13.64 11.48 -6.62
CA GLU A 104 13.99 11.42 -5.18
C GLU A 104 13.04 10.52 -4.39
N ASN A 105 11.74 10.61 -4.67
CA ASN A 105 10.73 9.73 -4.05
C ASN A 105 10.99 8.25 -4.40
N LEU A 106 11.28 7.96 -5.67
CA LEU A 106 11.58 6.59 -6.11
C LEU A 106 12.86 6.07 -5.46
N LEU A 107 13.89 6.90 -5.35
CA LEU A 107 15.14 6.53 -4.68
C LEU A 107 14.89 6.21 -3.20
N LEU A 108 14.08 7.02 -2.54
CA LEU A 108 13.69 6.81 -1.16
C LEU A 108 12.99 5.45 -0.98
N ALA A 109 12.07 5.13 -1.90
CA ALA A 109 11.34 3.86 -1.89
C ALA A 109 12.28 2.65 -2.11
N MET A 110 13.25 2.79 -3.00
CA MET A 110 14.26 1.75 -3.25
C MET A 110 15.09 1.43 -2.01
N LYS A 111 15.27 2.43 -1.13
CA LYS A 111 16.07 2.30 0.09
C LYS A 111 15.25 1.82 1.29
N ARG A 112 13.99 1.46 1.08
CA ARG A 112 13.13 0.99 2.16
C ARG A 112 13.81 -0.14 2.94
N GLY A 113 13.92 0.03 4.24
CA GLY A 113 14.53 -0.96 5.13
C GLY A 113 16.05 -0.91 5.23
N GLN A 114 16.73 -0.04 4.48
CA GLN A 114 18.18 0.08 4.53
C GLN A 114 18.61 1.16 5.53
N LYS A 115 19.71 0.90 6.23
CA LYS A 115 20.24 1.80 7.27
C LYS A 115 21.12 2.93 6.74
N ARG A 116 21.42 2.96 5.45
CA ARG A 116 22.36 3.94 4.89
C ARG A 116 21.67 5.24 4.49
N PRO A 117 22.31 6.41 4.71
CA PRO A 117 21.73 7.69 4.30
C PRO A 117 21.55 7.80 2.79
N LEU A 118 20.55 8.56 2.38
CA LEU A 118 20.30 8.86 0.98
C LEU A 118 21.47 9.64 0.40
N LYS A 119 22.19 9.05 -0.53
CA LYS A 119 23.18 9.78 -1.31
C LYS A 119 22.51 10.15 -2.63
N LEU A 120 22.25 11.42 -2.82
CA LEU A 120 21.61 11.97 -4.02
C LEU A 120 22.38 11.65 -5.30
N ARG A 121 23.68 11.37 -5.19
CA ARG A 121 24.51 10.95 -6.32
C ARG A 121 23.97 9.70 -7.03
N LYS A 122 23.18 8.86 -6.33
CA LYS A 122 22.64 7.63 -6.91
C LYS A 122 21.41 7.87 -7.79
N ILE A 123 20.84 9.07 -7.79
CA ILE A 123 19.69 9.39 -8.67
C ILE A 123 20.09 9.22 -10.13
N ASN A 124 21.24 9.78 -10.52
CA ASN A 124 21.70 9.71 -11.91
C ASN A 124 22.00 8.26 -12.35
N GLU A 125 22.47 7.43 -11.41
CA GLU A 125 22.74 6.01 -11.68
C GLU A 125 21.45 5.23 -11.95
N GLN A 126 20.33 5.68 -11.35
CA GLN A 126 19.03 5.00 -11.44
C GLN A 126 18.07 5.67 -12.43
N ARG A 127 18.50 6.74 -13.08
CA ARG A 127 17.60 7.55 -13.94
C ARG A 127 16.98 6.72 -15.06
N ALA A 128 17.76 5.84 -15.69
CA ALA A 128 17.27 4.98 -16.78
C ALA A 128 16.17 4.03 -16.28
N LEU A 129 16.36 3.44 -15.10
CA LEU A 129 15.35 2.57 -14.48
C LEU A 129 14.08 3.36 -14.14
N PHE A 130 14.25 4.54 -13.54
CA PHE A 130 13.11 5.39 -13.15
C PHE A 130 12.31 5.83 -14.38
N THR A 131 13.01 6.20 -15.45
CA THR A 131 12.35 6.57 -16.73
C THR A 131 11.52 5.40 -17.25
N LYS A 132 12.12 4.20 -17.27
CA LYS A 132 11.46 2.99 -17.78
C LYS A 132 10.17 2.68 -17.00
N ILE A 133 10.24 2.63 -15.67
CA ILE A 133 9.05 2.28 -14.87
C ILE A 133 7.98 3.37 -14.93
N CYS A 134 8.37 4.63 -15.05
CA CYS A 134 7.42 5.73 -15.22
C CYS A 134 6.73 5.67 -16.59
N GLN A 135 7.45 5.24 -17.63
CA GLN A 135 6.86 5.06 -18.98
C GLN A 135 5.75 4.00 -18.99
N GLU A 136 5.87 2.99 -18.12
CA GLU A 136 4.86 1.91 -18.03
C GLU A 136 3.49 2.44 -17.59
N VAL A 137 3.45 3.57 -16.90
CA VAL A 137 2.20 4.20 -16.46
C VAL A 137 1.37 4.71 -17.65
N GLY A 138 2.03 5.31 -18.65
CA GLY A 138 1.36 5.83 -19.83
C GLY A 138 0.66 7.16 -19.61
N ASN A 139 1.04 7.94 -18.58
CA ASN A 139 0.41 9.23 -18.26
C ASN A 139 1.40 10.40 -18.26
N GLY A 140 2.58 10.22 -18.87
CA GLY A 140 3.60 11.26 -18.98
C GLY A 140 4.49 11.43 -17.76
N LEU A 141 4.38 10.56 -16.78
CA LEU A 141 5.16 10.64 -15.52
C LEU A 141 6.67 10.63 -15.80
N GLU A 142 7.11 9.92 -16.83
CA GLU A 142 8.52 9.84 -17.24
C GLU A 142 9.13 11.20 -17.60
N ASN A 143 8.31 12.16 -17.95
CA ASN A 143 8.76 13.53 -18.27
C ASN A 143 8.89 14.41 -17.04
N HIS A 144 8.59 13.88 -15.85
CA HIS A 144 8.50 14.63 -14.59
C HIS A 144 9.47 14.15 -13.52
N LEU A 145 10.56 13.44 -13.90
CA LEU A 145 11.50 12.90 -12.93
C LEU A 145 12.10 13.99 -12.00
N ASP A 146 12.26 15.19 -12.52
CA ASP A 146 12.82 16.31 -11.76
C ASP A 146 11.74 17.28 -11.22
N THR A 147 10.46 16.90 -11.33
CA THR A 147 9.33 17.70 -10.83
C THR A 147 9.03 17.32 -9.37
N PRO A 148 8.87 18.30 -8.47
CA PRO A 148 8.38 18.02 -7.11
C PRO A 148 7.01 17.35 -7.20
N THR A 149 6.79 16.30 -6.40
CA THR A 149 5.57 15.50 -6.52
C THR A 149 4.30 16.28 -6.17
N GLY A 150 4.43 17.32 -5.38
CA GLY A 150 3.31 18.20 -5.07
C GLY A 150 2.74 18.91 -6.30
N ASN A 151 3.50 18.98 -7.40
CA ASN A 151 3.08 19.64 -8.67
C ASN A 151 2.51 18.65 -9.69
N LEU A 152 2.43 17.38 -9.35
CA LEU A 152 1.87 16.35 -10.24
C LEU A 152 0.34 16.36 -10.19
N SER A 153 -0.30 15.84 -11.24
CA SER A 153 -1.74 15.57 -11.21
C SER A 153 -2.03 14.45 -10.19
N GLY A 154 -3.27 14.35 -9.75
CA GLY A 154 -3.70 13.30 -8.82
C GLY A 154 -3.40 11.91 -9.36
N GLY A 155 -3.68 11.68 -10.64
CA GLY A 155 -3.41 10.40 -11.29
C GLY A 155 -1.92 10.07 -11.37
N GLN A 156 -1.09 11.05 -11.72
CA GLN A 156 0.37 10.89 -11.76
C GLN A 156 0.92 10.59 -10.38
N ARG A 157 0.44 11.33 -9.38
CA ARG A 157 0.91 11.17 -8.00
C ARG A 157 0.52 9.81 -7.42
N GLN A 158 -0.71 9.33 -7.73
CA GLN A 158 -1.17 8.02 -7.28
C GLN A 158 -0.39 6.88 -7.97
N ALA A 159 -0.14 7.02 -9.27
CA ALA A 159 0.68 6.06 -10.01
C ALA A 159 2.09 6.00 -9.43
N LEU A 160 2.66 7.16 -9.08
CA LEU A 160 3.97 7.21 -8.42
C LEU A 160 3.93 6.46 -7.09
N SER A 161 2.88 6.64 -6.28
CA SER A 161 2.73 5.92 -5.01
C SER A 161 2.73 4.40 -5.22
N LEU A 162 2.06 3.92 -6.27
CA LEU A 162 2.04 2.50 -6.60
C LEU A 162 3.44 2.01 -7.03
N LEU A 163 4.13 2.78 -7.86
CA LEU A 163 5.50 2.43 -8.27
C LEU A 163 6.43 2.37 -7.05
N MET A 164 6.33 3.34 -6.15
CA MET A 164 7.12 3.37 -4.91
C MET A 164 6.84 2.14 -4.04
N ALA A 165 5.58 1.73 -3.96
CA ALA A 165 5.17 0.58 -3.14
C ALA A 165 5.68 -0.74 -3.70
N THR A 166 5.94 -0.80 -5.02
CA THR A 166 6.27 -2.04 -5.73
C THR A 166 7.68 -2.07 -6.33
N ILE A 167 8.46 -0.98 -6.22
CA ILE A 167 9.81 -0.91 -6.79
C ILE A 167 10.77 -1.91 -6.10
N THR A 168 10.57 -2.15 -4.82
CA THR A 168 11.18 -3.30 -4.13
C THR A 168 10.01 -4.20 -3.70
N LYS A 169 10.12 -5.49 -3.93
CA LYS A 169 9.03 -6.42 -3.65
C LYS A 169 8.67 -6.41 -2.16
N PRO A 170 7.48 -5.92 -1.79
CA PRO A 170 7.03 -6.04 -0.40
C PRO A 170 6.56 -7.47 -0.13
N GLU A 171 6.54 -7.87 1.14
CA GLU A 171 5.95 -9.15 1.53
C GLU A 171 4.43 -9.10 1.39
N LEU A 172 3.84 -7.92 1.63
CA LEU A 172 2.41 -7.69 1.45
C LEU A 172 2.18 -6.27 0.94
N LEU A 173 1.41 -6.15 -0.15
CA LEU A 173 0.97 -4.87 -0.70
C LEU A 173 -0.45 -4.59 -0.21
N LEU A 174 -0.66 -3.46 0.44
CA LEU A 174 -1.96 -3.00 0.92
C LEU A 174 -2.48 -1.89 0.00
N LEU A 175 -3.61 -2.13 -0.66
CA LEU A 175 -4.24 -1.15 -1.56
C LEU A 175 -5.53 -0.65 -0.92
N ASP A 176 -5.54 0.60 -0.47
CA ASP A 176 -6.62 1.21 0.31
C ASP A 176 -7.48 2.11 -0.57
N GLU A 177 -8.42 1.51 -1.32
CA GLU A 177 -9.30 2.24 -2.25
C GLU A 177 -8.51 3.19 -3.14
N HIS A 178 -7.39 2.72 -3.67
CA HIS A 178 -6.37 3.56 -4.31
C HIS A 178 -6.81 4.20 -5.64
N THR A 179 -7.94 3.79 -6.18
CA THR A 179 -8.50 4.40 -7.41
C THR A 179 -9.66 5.34 -7.11
N ALA A 180 -10.14 5.41 -5.87
CA ALA A 180 -11.42 6.06 -5.54
C ALA A 180 -11.42 7.58 -5.77
N ALA A 181 -10.27 8.24 -5.62
CA ALA A 181 -10.15 9.70 -5.76
C ALA A 181 -9.93 10.16 -7.21
N LEU A 182 -9.95 9.22 -8.16
CA LEU A 182 -9.61 9.49 -9.57
C LEU A 182 -10.85 9.42 -10.47
N ASP A 183 -10.80 10.10 -11.61
CA ASP A 183 -11.83 9.99 -12.65
C ASP A 183 -11.83 8.57 -13.25
N PRO A 184 -12.93 8.15 -13.88
CA PRO A 184 -13.07 6.77 -14.36
C PRO A 184 -11.96 6.30 -15.30
N LYS A 185 -11.51 7.15 -16.22
CA LYS A 185 -10.47 6.80 -17.19
C LYS A 185 -9.13 6.56 -16.47
N THR A 186 -8.76 7.48 -15.59
CA THR A 186 -7.52 7.41 -14.82
C THR A 186 -7.57 6.23 -13.85
N SER A 187 -8.74 5.95 -13.25
CA SER A 187 -8.95 4.78 -12.39
C SER A 187 -8.67 3.47 -13.12
N LYS A 188 -9.18 3.32 -14.34
CA LYS A 188 -8.97 2.12 -15.15
C LYS A 188 -7.50 1.95 -15.51
N GLN A 189 -6.84 3.05 -15.88
CA GLN A 189 -5.41 3.06 -16.21
C GLN A 189 -4.58 2.63 -15.01
N LEU A 190 -4.88 3.18 -13.84
CA LEU A 190 -4.17 2.84 -12.60
C LEU A 190 -4.43 1.40 -12.20
N MET A 191 -5.66 0.90 -12.35
CA MET A 191 -6.00 -0.48 -12.02
C MET A 191 -5.25 -1.46 -12.93
N HIS A 192 -5.13 -1.13 -14.22
CA HIS A 192 -4.35 -1.93 -15.17
C HIS A 192 -2.86 -1.99 -14.75
N LEU A 193 -2.29 -0.85 -14.39
CA LEU A 193 -0.91 -0.80 -13.88
C LEU A 193 -0.76 -1.64 -12.61
N THR A 194 -1.76 -1.57 -11.73
CA THR A 194 -1.80 -2.38 -10.48
C THR A 194 -1.72 -3.87 -10.80
N GLU A 195 -2.56 -4.33 -11.72
CA GLU A 195 -2.59 -5.74 -12.16
C GLU A 195 -1.23 -6.16 -12.73
N GLN A 196 -0.67 -5.32 -13.58
CA GLN A 196 0.63 -5.56 -14.22
C GLN A 196 1.74 -5.69 -13.17
N ARG A 197 1.79 -4.77 -12.20
CA ARG A 197 2.82 -4.79 -11.14
C ARG A 197 2.70 -6.03 -10.26
N ILE A 198 1.47 -6.42 -9.91
CA ILE A 198 1.22 -7.59 -9.09
C ILE A 198 1.65 -8.86 -9.84
N GLU A 199 1.26 -8.98 -11.10
CA GLU A 199 1.55 -10.14 -11.93
C GLU A 199 3.06 -10.29 -12.18
N GLU A 200 3.73 -9.22 -12.62
CA GLU A 200 5.18 -9.25 -12.91
C GLU A 200 6.02 -9.52 -11.67
N GLY A 201 5.60 -8.99 -10.52
CA GLY A 201 6.32 -9.17 -9.26
C GLY A 201 5.90 -10.39 -8.47
N ASN A 202 4.86 -11.10 -8.92
CA ASN A 202 4.21 -12.16 -8.17
C ASN A 202 3.93 -11.69 -6.73
N LEU A 203 3.27 -10.54 -6.62
CA LEU A 203 3.05 -9.88 -5.33
C LEU A 203 1.87 -10.48 -4.59
N THR A 204 1.97 -10.48 -3.26
CA THR A 204 0.87 -10.81 -2.35
C THR A 204 0.15 -9.50 -2.04
N CYS A 205 -1.17 -9.47 -2.18
CA CYS A 205 -1.93 -8.23 -2.13
C CYS A 205 -3.22 -8.35 -1.35
N LEU A 206 -3.50 -7.36 -0.52
CA LEU A 206 -4.80 -7.18 0.13
C LEU A 206 -5.35 -5.83 -0.31
N MET A 207 -6.51 -5.82 -0.95
CA MET A 207 -7.13 -4.62 -1.49
C MET A 207 -8.47 -4.34 -0.82
N ILE A 208 -8.66 -3.11 -0.37
CA ILE A 208 -9.98 -2.60 0.01
C ILE A 208 -10.58 -1.90 -1.21
N THR A 209 -11.81 -2.23 -1.54
CA THR A 209 -12.59 -1.49 -2.53
C THR A 209 -14.08 -1.54 -2.18
N HIS A 210 -14.80 -0.49 -2.59
CA HIS A 210 -16.26 -0.50 -2.56
C HIS A 210 -16.83 -0.76 -3.96
N ARG A 211 -15.96 -0.88 -4.97
CA ARG A 211 -16.32 -1.14 -6.37
C ARG A 211 -16.25 -2.63 -6.66
N MET A 212 -17.40 -3.21 -6.96
CA MET A 212 -17.48 -4.62 -7.31
C MET A 212 -16.66 -4.95 -8.57
N GLU A 213 -16.62 -4.01 -9.52
CA GLU A 213 -15.85 -4.18 -10.77
C GLU A 213 -14.35 -4.39 -10.50
N ASP A 214 -13.80 -3.61 -9.58
CA ASP A 214 -12.38 -3.73 -9.22
C ASP A 214 -12.12 -5.07 -8.49
N ALA A 215 -13.07 -5.49 -7.65
CA ALA A 215 -12.97 -6.75 -6.93
C ALA A 215 -12.98 -7.96 -7.88
N LEU A 216 -13.83 -7.92 -8.92
CA LEU A 216 -13.97 -9.01 -9.89
C LEU A 216 -12.74 -9.13 -10.79
N ARG A 217 -12.07 -8.10 -11.05
CA ARG A 217 -10.81 -8.13 -11.82
C ARG A 217 -9.73 -9.01 -11.17
N UNK A 218 -9.77 -8.88 -10.15
CA UNK A 218 -8.77 -9.56 -9.42
C UNK A 218 -9.11 -11.02 -9.18
N UNK A 219 -10.19 -11.29 -9.34
CA UNK A 219 -10.63 -12.59 -9.21
C UNK A 219 -10.41 -13.44 -10.41
N UNK A 220 -10.10 -12.85 -11.18
CA UNK A 220 -9.84 -13.33 -12.44
C UNK A 220 -8.45 -13.80 -12.60
N VAL A 221 -7.66 -13.66 -11.70
CA VAL A 221 -6.27 -14.08 -11.79
C VAL A 221 -6.06 -15.32 -10.94
#